data_39f388ff4758e85c5d15955091c48c90
#
_entry.id   39f388ff4758e85c5d15955091c48c90
#
_cell.length_a   1.000
_cell.length_b   1.000
_cell.length_c   1.000
_cell.angle_alpha   90.00
_cell.angle_beta   90.00
_cell.angle_gamma   90.00
#
_symmetry.space_group_name_H-M   'P 1'
#
loop_
_entity.id
_entity.type
_entity.pdbx_description
1 polymer ?
#
loop_
_entity_poly.entity_id
_entity_poly.type
_entity_poly.pdbx_seq_one_letter_code
_entity_poly.pdbx_strand_id
1 'polypeptide(L)'
;MKSIERLLMLLLVGLLTACGAKEKGTDLPLYKSLDDLKGKKVAVMTGSFHEGIIEKRFPEVEAMRIDYAADLAQALLAKQCEAAIFDDYVFRYHSQTIKGLTAMEEPLSVSQMGYCFAKGKNVELRESFNEFLKKIKADGTYQEIYDKWIFHANEAEMPDIQLPEDKNPIRVATSSTSPPIDFIKNGKLVGLDIELVTRFAQHIGRGIVWSDMTFASMIPALVSGTQDMIAGSVVITSARAESVDFSDPYFDCGAIVAIRGENAPGYVAEETTSDESFVESVQKSFHRNIIEEDRYLMILDGLKLTALISLFAGLFGTLLGALVCWMRMCKYAVLRQLAAIYVSLMRGTPVLVLLMLMFYVVFAGTSIDAVMVSIITFGMNFGAYVSEMFRSSIESVDRGQTEAGIALGFTPVKTFCYIVMPKAFKQVLPVFKGEWISMVKMTSIVGYIAVQDLTKVGDIIRSRTFDAFFPLIMVAVLYFVLSWIFATALDFIGKRTLHS
;
A
#
# COMPACT_ATOMS: atom_id res chain seq x y z
N MET A 1 -17.88 -22.71 -16.58
CA MET A 1 -17.32 -23.23 -15.32
C MET A 1 -16.11 -24.13 -15.54
N LYS A 2 -16.24 -25.31 -16.15
CA LYS A 2 -15.09 -26.24 -16.38
C LYS A 2 -13.89 -25.65 -17.15
N SER A 3 -14.07 -24.62 -17.97
CA SER A 3 -12.98 -23.95 -18.70
C SER A 3 -12.16 -23.00 -17.82
N ILE A 4 -12.79 -22.37 -16.82
CA ILE A 4 -12.14 -21.44 -15.87
C ILE A 4 -11.35 -22.23 -14.82
N GLU A 5 -11.89 -23.36 -14.35
CA GLU A 5 -11.18 -24.27 -13.45
C GLU A 5 -9.91 -24.84 -14.09
N ARG A 6 -9.98 -25.20 -15.39
CA ARG A 6 -8.80 -25.66 -16.16
C ARG A 6 -7.79 -24.54 -16.39
N LEU A 7 -8.23 -23.32 -16.61
CA LEU A 7 -7.35 -22.17 -16.81
C LEU A 7 -6.63 -21.78 -15.48
N LEU A 8 -7.37 -21.80 -14.36
CA LEU A 8 -6.79 -21.61 -13.02
C LEU A 8 -5.80 -22.70 -12.64
N MET A 9 -6.12 -23.96 -12.92
CA MET A 9 -5.17 -25.07 -12.73
C MET A 9 -3.94 -24.94 -13.63
N LEU A 10 -4.09 -24.56 -14.87
CA LEU A 10 -2.97 -24.38 -15.81
C LEU A 10 -2.10 -23.17 -15.43
N LEU A 11 -2.69 -22.08 -14.93
CA LEU A 11 -1.95 -20.93 -14.39
C LEU A 11 -1.21 -21.28 -13.09
N LEU A 12 -1.83 -22.04 -12.19
CA LEU A 12 -1.16 -22.55 -10.97
C LEU A 12 -0.02 -23.51 -11.32
N VAL A 13 -0.23 -24.44 -12.24
CA VAL A 13 0.79 -25.40 -12.68
C VAL A 13 1.90 -24.68 -13.45
N GLY A 14 1.59 -23.69 -14.29
CA GLY A 14 2.59 -22.91 -15.04
C GLY A 14 3.47 -22.03 -14.14
N LEU A 15 2.90 -21.44 -13.08
CA LEU A 15 3.65 -20.71 -12.06
C LEU A 15 4.56 -21.63 -11.22
N LEU A 16 4.14 -22.88 -11.01
CA LEU A 16 4.86 -23.88 -10.20
C LEU A 16 6.02 -24.55 -10.95
N THR A 17 5.96 -24.64 -12.27
CA THR A 17 7.02 -25.22 -13.10
C THR A 17 8.18 -24.25 -13.39
N ALA A 18 7.99 -22.94 -13.17
CA ALA A 18 9.03 -21.93 -13.34
C ALA A 18 10.11 -21.93 -12.24
N CYS A 19 9.88 -22.62 -11.11
CA CYS A 19 10.80 -22.64 -9.95
C CYS A 19 11.81 -23.80 -9.93
N GLY A 20 12.01 -24.55 -11.01
CA GLY A 20 12.71 -25.84 -10.98
C GLY A 20 14.02 -25.97 -11.76
N ALA A 21 14.80 -24.91 -12.01
CA ALA A 21 16.12 -25.05 -12.64
C ALA A 21 17.25 -24.98 -11.58
N LYS A 22 17.73 -26.13 -11.12
CA LYS A 22 19.00 -26.23 -10.38
C LYS A 22 20.14 -26.01 -11.39
N GLU A 23 20.77 -24.84 -11.37
CA GLU A 23 22.06 -24.65 -12.01
C GLU A 23 23.16 -25.40 -11.22
N LYS A 24 23.88 -26.26 -11.94
CA LYS A 24 25.07 -26.96 -11.43
C LYS A 24 26.29 -26.04 -11.50
N GLY A 25 26.94 -25.86 -10.33
CA GLY A 25 28.34 -25.62 -10.14
C GLY A 25 29.06 -24.68 -11.11
N THR A 26 28.92 -23.38 -10.84
CA THR A 26 29.92 -22.37 -11.20
C THR A 26 30.47 -21.80 -9.90
N ASP A 27 31.78 -21.44 -9.86
CA ASP A 27 32.37 -20.72 -8.74
C ASP A 27 31.50 -19.46 -8.45
N LEU A 28 30.76 -19.49 -7.35
CA LEU A 28 29.91 -18.38 -6.98
C LEU A 28 30.79 -17.20 -6.54
N PRO A 29 30.48 -15.97 -6.97
CA PRO A 29 31.25 -14.81 -6.56
C PRO A 29 31.16 -14.64 -5.04
N LEU A 30 32.30 -14.45 -4.39
CA LEU A 30 32.39 -14.15 -2.96
C LEU A 30 32.43 -12.64 -2.76
N TYR A 31 31.55 -12.13 -1.88
CA TYR A 31 31.48 -10.71 -1.54
C TYR A 31 31.99 -10.50 -0.11
N LYS A 32 33.05 -9.70 0.05
CA LYS A 32 33.66 -9.35 1.34
C LYS A 32 33.40 -7.89 1.73
N SER A 33 33.28 -7.04 0.71
CA SER A 33 33.14 -5.60 0.88
C SER A 33 32.19 -5.02 -0.17
N LEU A 34 31.77 -3.78 0.00
CA LEU A 34 30.96 -3.06 -1.01
C LEU A 34 31.73 -2.84 -2.33
N ASP A 35 33.06 -2.84 -2.31
CA ASP A 35 33.85 -2.73 -3.52
C ASP A 35 33.65 -3.92 -4.47
N ASP A 36 33.35 -5.10 -3.92
CA ASP A 36 33.04 -6.31 -4.69
C ASP A 36 31.67 -6.22 -5.41
N LEU A 37 30.85 -5.26 -5.03
CA LEU A 37 29.51 -5.01 -5.60
C LEU A 37 29.51 -3.95 -6.70
N LYS A 38 30.68 -3.42 -7.13
CA LYS A 38 30.80 -2.47 -8.23
C LYS A 38 30.21 -3.04 -9.52
N GLY A 39 29.34 -2.28 -10.18
CA GLY A 39 28.62 -2.71 -11.37
C GLY A 39 27.56 -3.79 -11.13
N LYS A 40 27.22 -4.07 -9.88
CA LYS A 40 26.18 -5.02 -9.48
C LYS A 40 24.91 -4.29 -9.02
N LYS A 41 23.80 -5.00 -9.04
CA LYS A 41 22.52 -4.49 -8.50
C LYS A 41 22.49 -4.68 -7.00
N VAL A 42 22.19 -3.60 -6.28
CA VAL A 42 21.98 -3.60 -4.83
C VAL A 42 20.60 -3.05 -4.52
N ALA A 43 19.78 -3.83 -3.84
CA ALA A 43 18.45 -3.43 -3.48
C ALA A 43 18.47 -2.50 -2.25
N VAL A 44 17.70 -1.41 -2.32
CA VAL A 44 17.56 -0.40 -1.27
C VAL A 44 16.10 0.02 -1.12
N MET A 45 15.69 0.39 0.09
CA MET A 45 14.33 0.87 0.30
C MET A 45 14.17 2.30 -0.25
N THR A 46 13.10 2.51 -1.04
CA THR A 46 12.77 3.78 -1.69
C THR A 46 12.64 4.91 -0.67
N GLY A 47 13.32 6.03 -0.90
CA GLY A 47 13.30 7.19 -0.01
C GLY A 47 14.04 7.00 1.31
N SER A 48 14.72 5.85 1.51
CA SER A 48 15.51 5.59 2.70
C SER A 48 16.82 6.39 2.72
N PHE A 49 17.43 6.48 3.90
CA PHE A 49 18.77 7.04 4.03
C PHE A 49 19.82 6.22 3.27
N HIS A 50 19.62 4.91 3.18
CA HIS A 50 20.53 3.97 2.50
C HIS A 50 20.63 4.23 0.99
N GLU A 51 19.52 4.60 0.35
CA GLU A 51 19.51 5.02 -1.05
C GLU A 51 20.49 6.18 -1.29
N GLY A 52 20.41 7.21 -0.44
CA GLY A 52 21.32 8.37 -0.53
C GLY A 52 22.78 8.04 -0.24
N ILE A 53 23.09 7.00 0.55
CA ILE A 53 24.46 6.53 0.76
C ILE A 53 24.98 5.87 -0.52
N ILE A 54 24.21 4.97 -1.12
CA ILE A 54 24.63 4.27 -2.34
C ILE A 54 24.87 5.28 -3.47
N GLU A 55 23.95 6.21 -3.70
CA GLU A 55 24.12 7.20 -4.78
C GLU A 55 25.35 8.09 -4.61
N LYS A 56 25.69 8.45 -3.37
CA LYS A 56 26.81 9.39 -3.11
C LYS A 56 28.15 8.70 -2.95
N ARG A 57 28.20 7.56 -2.25
CA ARG A 57 29.47 6.88 -1.91
C ARG A 57 29.85 5.76 -2.86
N PHE A 58 28.86 5.17 -3.52
CA PHE A 58 29.05 4.01 -4.41
C PHE A 58 28.32 4.18 -5.75
N PRO A 59 28.62 5.26 -6.50
CA PRO A 59 27.93 5.58 -7.76
C PRO A 59 28.09 4.52 -8.85
N GLU A 60 29.04 3.59 -8.68
CA GLU A 60 29.25 2.46 -9.58
C GLU A 60 28.29 1.29 -9.33
N VAL A 61 27.50 1.34 -8.22
CA VAL A 61 26.50 0.33 -7.88
C VAL A 61 25.16 0.71 -8.50
N GLU A 62 24.47 -0.24 -9.13
CA GLU A 62 23.12 -0.03 -9.65
C GLU A 62 22.09 -0.18 -8.52
N ALA A 63 21.51 0.93 -8.05
CA ALA A 63 20.50 0.90 -7.00
C ALA A 63 19.15 0.37 -7.53
N MET A 64 18.66 -0.74 -6.98
CA MET A 64 17.34 -1.29 -7.21
C MET A 64 16.41 -0.80 -6.09
N ARG A 65 15.46 0.08 -6.42
CA ARG A 65 14.54 0.70 -5.45
C ARG A 65 13.36 -0.21 -5.16
N ILE A 66 13.08 -0.45 -3.90
CA ILE A 66 12.01 -1.33 -3.43
C ILE A 66 11.32 -0.67 -2.23
N ASP A 67 9.99 -0.76 -2.14
CA ASP A 67 9.22 -0.01 -1.14
C ASP A 67 9.18 -0.68 0.24
N TYR A 68 9.42 -2.00 0.34
CA TYR A 68 9.31 -2.76 1.58
C TYR A 68 10.53 -3.63 1.86
N ALA A 69 10.95 -3.70 3.13
CA ALA A 69 12.10 -4.51 3.55
C ALA A 69 11.94 -6.01 3.23
N ALA A 70 10.73 -6.55 3.31
CA ALA A 70 10.47 -7.93 2.94
C ALA A 70 10.77 -8.22 1.46
N ASP A 71 10.51 -7.26 0.58
CA ASP A 71 10.77 -7.40 -0.84
C ASP A 71 12.26 -7.27 -1.16
N LEU A 72 13.03 -6.52 -0.36
CA LEU A 72 14.50 -6.51 -0.46
C LEU A 72 15.07 -7.93 -0.27
N ALA A 73 14.63 -8.61 0.79
CA ALA A 73 15.07 -9.99 1.06
C ALA A 73 14.65 -10.95 -0.05
N GLN A 74 13.43 -10.82 -0.56
CA GLN A 74 12.94 -11.67 -1.64
C GLN A 74 13.67 -11.41 -2.97
N ALA A 75 13.93 -10.15 -3.32
CA ALA A 75 14.71 -9.81 -4.51
C ALA A 75 16.11 -10.42 -4.45
N LEU A 76 16.73 -10.41 -3.26
CA LEU A 76 18.04 -10.99 -3.02
C LEU A 76 18.02 -12.53 -3.14
N LEU A 77 17.04 -13.19 -2.51
CA LEU A 77 16.87 -14.65 -2.60
C LEU A 77 16.51 -15.11 -4.02
N ALA A 78 15.69 -14.30 -4.73
CA ALA A 78 15.32 -14.56 -6.14
C ALA A 78 16.43 -14.21 -7.15
N LYS A 79 17.63 -13.84 -6.69
CA LYS A 79 18.78 -13.47 -7.55
C LYS A 79 18.51 -12.29 -8.49
N GLN A 80 17.59 -11.41 -8.13
CA GLN A 80 17.29 -10.17 -8.87
C GLN A 80 18.32 -9.07 -8.59
N CYS A 81 19.00 -9.16 -7.44
CA CYS A 81 20.10 -8.31 -7.02
C CYS A 81 21.17 -9.17 -6.33
N GLU A 82 22.37 -8.60 -6.17
CA GLU A 82 23.49 -9.30 -5.54
C GLU A 82 23.59 -9.04 -4.04
N ALA A 83 23.12 -7.89 -3.61
CA ALA A 83 23.04 -7.49 -2.19
C ALA A 83 21.80 -6.66 -1.93
N ALA A 84 21.45 -6.53 -0.64
CA ALA A 84 20.36 -5.66 -0.19
C ALA A 84 20.78 -4.95 1.09
N ILE A 85 20.35 -3.70 1.26
CA ILE A 85 20.70 -2.90 2.44
C ILE A 85 19.51 -2.85 3.37
N PHE A 86 19.77 -3.21 4.62
CA PHE A 86 18.80 -3.21 5.70
C PHE A 86 19.28 -2.37 6.88
N ASP A 87 18.35 -1.89 7.68
CA ASP A 87 18.65 -1.52 9.05
C ASP A 87 19.00 -2.78 9.85
N ASP A 88 20.01 -2.69 10.71
CA ASP A 88 20.56 -3.82 11.46
C ASP A 88 19.53 -4.51 12.36
N TYR A 89 18.66 -3.72 12.99
CA TYR A 89 17.59 -4.23 13.87
C TYR A 89 16.50 -4.99 13.05
N VAL A 90 16.18 -4.52 11.83
CA VAL A 90 15.24 -5.20 10.94
C VAL A 90 15.82 -6.55 10.50
N PHE A 91 17.07 -6.54 10.05
CA PHE A 91 17.74 -7.77 9.63
C PHE A 91 17.84 -8.77 10.78
N ARG A 92 18.26 -8.31 11.97
CA ARG A 92 18.37 -9.14 13.18
C ARG A 92 17.02 -9.77 13.58
N TYR A 93 15.94 -8.99 13.54
CA TYR A 93 14.61 -9.49 13.85
C TYR A 93 14.20 -10.63 12.90
N HIS A 94 14.51 -10.49 11.63
CA HIS A 94 14.12 -11.46 10.61
C HIS A 94 15.15 -12.57 10.35
N SER A 95 16.39 -12.44 10.83
CA SER A 95 17.47 -13.40 10.58
C SER A 95 17.14 -14.83 11.05
N GLN A 96 16.29 -14.98 12.05
CA GLN A 96 15.80 -16.29 12.51
C GLN A 96 14.78 -16.92 11.55
N THR A 97 14.12 -16.11 10.75
CA THR A 97 13.04 -16.55 9.83
C THR A 97 13.54 -16.63 8.38
N ILE A 98 14.45 -15.74 7.98
CA ILE A 98 14.99 -15.69 6.62
C ILE A 98 16.24 -16.60 6.56
N LYS A 99 16.05 -17.81 6.07
CA LYS A 99 17.18 -18.71 5.78
C LYS A 99 17.86 -18.30 4.48
N GLY A 100 19.17 -18.49 4.42
CA GLY A 100 19.97 -18.28 3.19
C GLY A 100 20.47 -16.86 2.96
N LEU A 101 20.24 -15.92 3.88
CA LEU A 101 20.84 -14.59 3.88
C LEU A 101 21.83 -14.44 5.05
N THR A 102 22.87 -13.66 4.82
CA THR A 102 23.86 -13.27 5.82
C THR A 102 24.23 -11.80 5.66
N ALA A 103 24.69 -11.16 6.74
CA ALA A 103 25.21 -9.79 6.67
C ALA A 103 26.72 -9.81 6.42
N MET A 104 27.21 -8.81 5.70
CA MET A 104 28.64 -8.52 5.65
C MET A 104 29.12 -8.06 7.03
N GLU A 105 30.40 -8.32 7.34
CA GLU A 105 30.96 -8.01 8.66
C GLU A 105 30.99 -6.51 8.96
N GLU A 106 31.28 -5.68 7.95
CA GLU A 106 31.37 -4.22 8.13
C GLU A 106 30.03 -3.55 7.91
N PRO A 107 29.52 -2.77 8.90
CA PRO A 107 28.32 -1.99 8.71
C PRO A 107 28.56 -0.86 7.69
N LEU A 108 27.57 -0.58 6.85
CA LEU A 108 27.63 0.49 5.86
C LEU A 108 27.70 1.88 6.50
N SER A 109 26.93 2.08 7.57
CA SER A 109 26.87 3.32 8.33
C SER A 109 26.27 3.07 9.71
N VAL A 110 26.51 4.04 10.62
CA VAL A 110 25.78 4.18 11.88
C VAL A 110 25.07 5.51 11.82
N SER A 111 23.81 5.53 12.20
CA SER A 111 22.91 6.68 12.10
C SER A 111 22.01 6.76 13.33
N GLN A 112 21.38 7.92 13.52
CA GLN A 112 20.44 8.16 14.61
C GLN A 112 19.04 8.39 14.07
N MET A 113 18.04 7.86 14.74
CA MET A 113 16.63 8.09 14.44
C MET A 113 16.03 9.13 15.36
N GLY A 114 15.09 9.89 14.82
CA GLY A 114 14.31 10.89 15.55
C GLY A 114 12.88 10.91 15.04
N TYR A 115 11.96 11.32 15.91
CA TYR A 115 10.58 11.58 15.52
C TYR A 115 10.52 12.90 14.74
N CYS A 116 9.68 12.96 13.72
CA CYS A 116 9.56 14.14 12.87
C CYS A 116 8.33 14.97 13.22
N PHE A 117 8.49 16.29 13.15
CA PHE A 117 7.45 17.30 13.32
C PHE A 117 7.45 18.25 12.12
N ALA A 118 6.31 18.86 11.81
CA ALA A 118 6.24 19.80 10.68
C ALA A 118 7.14 21.01 10.96
N LYS A 119 7.94 21.39 9.96
CA LYS A 119 8.95 22.44 10.03
C LYS A 119 8.39 23.75 10.59
N GLY A 120 8.94 24.20 11.70
CA GLY A 120 8.53 25.45 12.38
C GLY A 120 7.11 25.40 12.95
N LYS A 121 6.47 24.23 12.99
CA LYS A 121 5.14 24.02 13.57
C LYS A 121 5.24 22.98 14.68
N ASN A 122 4.20 22.93 15.52
CA ASN A 122 4.13 21.94 16.63
C ASN A 122 5.38 21.97 17.55
N VAL A 123 6.01 23.13 17.72
CA VAL A 123 7.25 23.28 18.53
C VAL A 123 7.00 22.83 19.96
N GLU A 124 5.89 23.24 20.57
CA GLU A 124 5.52 22.83 21.93
C GLU A 124 5.37 21.31 22.06
N LEU A 125 4.78 20.67 21.06
CA LEU A 125 4.62 19.20 21.04
C LEU A 125 5.98 18.51 20.97
N ARG A 126 6.89 19.02 20.13
CA ARG A 126 8.25 18.49 19.99
C ARG A 126 9.05 18.66 21.28
N GLU A 127 9.01 19.85 21.89
CA GLU A 127 9.71 20.12 23.15
C GLU A 127 9.18 19.24 24.28
N SER A 128 7.85 19.14 24.42
CA SER A 128 7.23 18.20 25.37
C SER A 128 7.65 16.76 25.13
N PHE A 129 7.80 16.35 23.86
CA PHE A 129 8.28 15.01 23.54
C PHE A 129 9.74 14.81 23.97
N ASN A 130 10.61 15.79 23.73
CA ASN A 130 12.02 15.72 24.16
C ASN A 130 12.16 15.68 25.68
N GLU A 131 11.37 16.47 26.41
CA GLU A 131 11.32 16.41 27.87
C GLU A 131 10.86 15.06 28.40
N PHE A 132 9.79 14.51 27.78
CA PHE A 132 9.32 13.17 28.08
C PHE A 132 10.40 12.11 27.82
N LEU A 133 11.06 12.15 26.65
CA LEU A 133 12.12 11.22 26.28
C LEU A 133 13.29 11.27 27.26
N LYS A 134 13.71 12.47 27.65
CA LYS A 134 14.78 12.69 28.65
C LYS A 134 14.40 12.10 30.02
N LYS A 135 13.14 12.27 30.43
CA LYS A 135 12.63 11.74 31.69
C LYS A 135 12.68 10.20 31.69
N ILE A 136 12.12 9.55 30.67
CA ILE A 136 12.06 8.09 30.63
C ILE A 136 13.44 7.43 30.40
N LYS A 137 14.39 8.16 29.80
CA LYS A 137 15.79 7.71 29.71
C LYS A 137 16.48 7.80 31.10
N ALA A 138 16.16 8.81 31.90
CA ALA A 138 16.76 9.01 33.20
C ALA A 138 16.22 8.03 34.26
N ASP A 139 14.96 7.64 34.21
CA ASP A 139 14.30 6.71 35.14
C ASP A 139 14.41 5.23 34.76
N GLY A 140 15.01 4.92 33.60
CA GLY A 140 15.19 3.56 33.08
C GLY A 140 14.04 3.00 32.28
N THR A 141 12.87 3.65 32.25
CA THR A 141 11.70 3.19 31.50
C THR A 141 11.99 3.00 30.01
N TYR A 142 12.78 3.90 29.42
CA TYR A 142 13.18 3.77 28.00
C TYR A 142 13.94 2.46 27.76
N GLN A 143 14.88 2.09 28.65
CA GLN A 143 15.68 0.87 28.48
C GLN A 143 14.81 -0.38 28.58
N GLU A 144 13.85 -0.40 29.49
CA GLU A 144 12.89 -1.51 29.60
C GLU A 144 12.04 -1.69 28.31
N ILE A 145 11.56 -0.58 27.74
CA ILE A 145 10.79 -0.60 26.49
C ILE A 145 11.69 -1.03 25.34
N TYR A 146 12.92 -0.52 25.27
CA TYR A 146 13.91 -0.86 24.27
C TYR A 146 14.22 -2.36 24.29
N ASP A 147 14.60 -2.90 25.45
CA ASP A 147 14.97 -4.31 25.62
C ASP A 147 13.79 -5.24 25.25
N LYS A 148 12.59 -4.86 25.68
CA LYS A 148 11.36 -5.59 25.35
C LYS A 148 11.15 -5.72 23.84
N TRP A 149 11.23 -4.62 23.09
CA TRP A 149 10.93 -4.65 21.67
C TRP A 149 12.09 -5.10 20.81
N ILE A 150 13.33 -4.72 21.14
CA ILE A 150 14.49 -5.03 20.30
C ILE A 150 14.98 -6.48 20.47
N PHE A 151 14.89 -7.02 21.69
CA PHE A 151 15.40 -8.36 21.96
C PHE A 151 14.30 -9.41 22.14
N HIS A 152 13.08 -9.01 22.50
CA HIS A 152 11.99 -9.92 22.87
C HIS A 152 10.68 -9.64 22.11
N ALA A 153 10.74 -9.04 20.92
CA ALA A 153 9.56 -8.58 20.16
C ALA A 153 8.53 -9.67 19.89
N ASN A 154 8.95 -10.93 19.68
CA ASN A 154 8.03 -12.04 19.44
C ASN A 154 7.15 -12.35 20.66
N GLU A 155 7.66 -12.14 21.85
CA GLU A 155 6.97 -12.35 23.14
C GLU A 155 6.35 -11.06 23.68
N ALA A 156 6.82 -9.90 23.17
CA ALA A 156 6.40 -8.58 23.65
C ALA A 156 4.92 -8.33 23.38
N GLU A 157 4.26 -7.69 24.34
CA GLU A 157 2.89 -7.23 24.24
C GLU A 157 2.82 -5.72 24.51
N MET A 158 1.90 -5.03 23.82
CA MET A 158 1.59 -3.64 24.14
C MET A 158 0.92 -3.58 25.52
N PRO A 159 1.39 -2.67 26.40
CA PRO A 159 0.68 -2.43 27.66
C PRO A 159 -0.71 -1.83 27.37
N ASP A 160 -1.67 -2.11 28.24
CA ASP A 160 -3.00 -1.50 28.20
C ASP A 160 -2.93 -0.05 28.69
N ILE A 161 -2.63 0.87 27.78
CA ILE A 161 -2.53 2.30 28.05
C ILE A 161 -3.84 2.96 27.67
N GLN A 162 -4.57 3.44 28.67
CA GLN A 162 -5.80 4.18 28.45
C GLN A 162 -5.47 5.62 28.05
N LEU A 163 -5.93 6.03 26.89
CA LEU A 163 -5.85 7.40 26.40
C LEU A 163 -7.20 8.10 26.59
N PRO A 164 -7.20 9.41 26.92
CA PRO A 164 -8.43 10.16 27.02
C PRO A 164 -9.13 10.28 25.67
N GLU A 165 -10.47 10.35 25.68
CA GLU A 165 -11.23 10.83 24.53
C GLU A 165 -10.91 12.31 24.34
N ASP A 166 -10.17 12.62 23.29
CA ASP A 166 -9.71 13.98 22.98
C ASP A 166 -10.36 14.48 21.69
N LYS A 167 -10.86 15.71 21.73
CA LYS A 167 -11.40 16.38 20.53
C LYS A 167 -10.31 16.83 19.55
N ASN A 168 -9.07 16.89 20.01
CA ASN A 168 -7.91 17.27 19.21
C ASN A 168 -6.77 16.27 19.41
N PRO A 169 -6.93 14.99 18.99
CA PRO A 169 -5.91 13.96 19.14
C PRO A 169 -4.66 14.28 18.32
N ILE A 170 -3.52 13.73 18.73
CA ILE A 170 -2.28 13.80 17.95
C ILE A 170 -2.43 12.88 16.74
N ARG A 171 -2.29 13.43 15.53
CA ARG A 171 -2.28 12.65 14.29
C ARG A 171 -0.87 12.17 14.00
N VAL A 172 -0.64 10.87 14.04
CA VAL A 172 0.70 10.26 13.95
C VAL A 172 0.78 9.37 12.71
N ALA A 173 1.69 9.71 11.80
CA ALA A 173 2.03 8.83 10.69
C ALA A 173 3.01 7.75 11.14
N THR A 174 2.79 6.52 10.68
CA THR A 174 3.69 5.38 10.90
C THR A 174 3.72 4.48 9.68
N SER A 175 4.64 3.51 9.64
CA SER A 175 4.69 2.48 8.61
C SER A 175 4.78 1.10 9.27
N SER A 176 3.66 0.41 9.41
CA SER A 176 3.54 -0.85 10.13
C SER A 176 4.26 -2.05 9.49
N THR A 177 5.27 -1.80 8.67
CA THR A 177 6.04 -2.82 7.95
C THR A 177 7.50 -2.94 8.39
N SER A 178 7.86 -2.33 9.54
CA SER A 178 9.23 -2.25 10.06
C SER A 178 9.37 -2.85 11.47
N PRO A 179 9.06 -4.15 11.66
CA PRO A 179 9.29 -4.79 12.95
C PRO A 179 10.78 -4.75 13.33
N PRO A 180 11.10 -4.60 14.62
CA PRO A 180 10.26 -4.55 15.79
C PRO A 180 9.87 -3.11 16.23
N ILE A 181 10.10 -2.11 15.40
CA ILE A 181 9.88 -0.70 15.76
C ILE A 181 8.40 -0.32 15.60
N ASP A 182 7.80 -0.63 14.44
CA ASP A 182 6.42 -0.38 14.10
C ASP A 182 5.87 -1.51 13.20
N PHE A 183 4.92 -2.27 13.71
CA PHE A 183 4.35 -3.41 13.00
C PHE A 183 2.97 -3.82 13.53
N ILE A 184 2.29 -4.69 12.79
CA ILE A 184 1.02 -5.27 13.21
C ILE A 184 1.27 -6.66 13.84
N LYS A 185 0.77 -6.87 15.06
CA LYS A 185 0.77 -8.16 15.76
C LYS A 185 -0.62 -8.41 16.35
N ASN A 186 -1.20 -9.58 16.09
CA ASN A 186 -2.57 -9.91 16.52
C ASN A 186 -3.60 -8.84 16.13
N GLY A 187 -3.50 -8.30 14.91
CA GLY A 187 -4.37 -7.25 14.39
C GLY A 187 -4.21 -5.86 15.03
N LYS A 188 -3.22 -5.67 15.91
CA LYS A 188 -2.96 -4.40 16.59
C LYS A 188 -1.62 -3.81 16.16
N LEU A 189 -1.58 -2.50 16.05
CA LEU A 189 -0.35 -1.75 15.81
C LEU A 189 0.48 -1.76 17.10
N VAL A 190 1.72 -2.23 17.00
CA VAL A 190 2.63 -2.45 18.14
C VAL A 190 4.07 -2.12 17.76
N GLY A 191 4.96 -2.04 18.75
CA GLY A 191 6.38 -1.84 18.53
C GLY A 191 6.97 -0.74 19.42
N LEU A 192 8.27 -0.52 19.28
CA LEU A 192 9.01 0.45 20.08
C LEU A 192 8.44 1.86 19.94
N ASP A 193 8.27 2.34 18.69
CA ASP A 193 7.76 3.67 18.41
C ASP A 193 6.31 3.82 18.88
N ILE A 194 5.52 2.78 18.68
CA ILE A 194 4.10 2.79 19.04
C ILE A 194 3.93 2.90 20.55
N GLU A 195 4.72 2.15 21.33
CA GLU A 195 4.65 2.24 22.79
C GLU A 195 5.17 3.57 23.31
N LEU A 196 6.30 4.06 22.78
CA LEU A 196 6.87 5.35 23.20
C LEU A 196 5.90 6.50 22.97
N VAL A 197 5.30 6.58 21.77
CA VAL A 197 4.34 7.64 21.43
C VAL A 197 3.03 7.50 22.21
N THR A 198 2.57 6.27 22.46
CA THR A 198 1.36 6.04 23.25
C THR A 198 1.56 6.47 24.70
N ARG A 199 2.71 6.17 25.31
CA ARG A 199 3.08 6.64 26.66
C ARG A 199 3.25 8.15 26.70
N PHE A 200 3.83 8.75 25.67
CA PHE A 200 3.93 10.20 25.54
C PHE A 200 2.54 10.86 25.51
N ALA A 201 1.63 10.36 24.69
CA ALA A 201 0.28 10.90 24.62
C ALA A 201 -0.46 10.79 25.96
N GLN A 202 -0.32 9.66 26.68
CA GLN A 202 -0.81 9.51 28.03
C GLN A 202 -0.20 10.55 28.99
N HIS A 203 1.11 10.79 28.89
CA HIS A 203 1.84 11.74 29.73
C HIS A 203 1.32 13.18 29.58
N ILE A 204 0.98 13.58 28.35
CA ILE A 204 0.44 14.94 28.09
C ILE A 204 -1.10 14.99 28.09
N GLY A 205 -1.78 13.87 28.37
CA GLY A 205 -3.24 13.81 28.46
C GLY A 205 -3.95 13.99 27.12
N ARG A 206 -3.38 13.49 26.01
CA ARG A 206 -3.96 13.58 24.67
C ARG A 206 -4.28 12.22 24.07
N GLY A 207 -5.29 12.18 23.19
CA GLY A 207 -5.58 11.04 22.34
C GLY A 207 -4.62 10.94 21.14
N ILE A 208 -4.64 9.79 20.45
CA ILE A 208 -3.87 9.56 19.21
C ILE A 208 -4.80 9.06 18.12
N VAL A 209 -4.53 9.51 16.88
CA VAL A 209 -5.02 8.91 15.65
C VAL A 209 -3.82 8.45 14.82
N TRP A 210 -3.68 7.14 14.71
CA TRP A 210 -2.63 6.52 13.91
C TRP A 210 -3.01 6.48 12.42
N SER A 211 -2.06 6.82 11.56
CA SER A 211 -2.18 6.73 10.09
C SER A 211 -1.05 5.84 9.56
N ASP A 212 -1.37 4.59 9.25
CA ASP A 212 -0.41 3.63 8.68
C ASP A 212 -0.30 3.81 7.17
N MET A 213 0.86 4.27 6.71
CA MET A 213 1.11 4.58 5.30
C MET A 213 2.47 4.06 4.84
N THR A 214 2.78 4.19 3.55
CA THR A 214 4.12 3.85 3.05
C THR A 214 5.15 4.84 3.58
N PHE A 215 6.38 4.38 3.82
CA PHE A 215 7.48 5.20 4.34
C PHE A 215 7.67 6.50 3.53
N ALA A 216 7.67 6.39 2.19
CA ALA A 216 7.83 7.54 1.30
C ALA A 216 6.71 8.58 1.40
N SER A 217 5.53 8.21 1.90
CA SER A 217 4.37 9.10 2.04
C SER A 217 4.34 9.88 3.37
N MET A 218 5.11 9.48 4.38
CA MET A 218 5.04 10.06 5.73
C MET A 218 5.49 11.53 5.76
N ILE A 219 6.64 11.88 5.17
CA ILE A 219 7.13 13.27 5.13
C ILE A 219 6.17 14.18 4.34
N PRO A 220 5.70 13.82 3.13
CA PRO A 220 4.65 14.56 2.44
C PRO A 220 3.37 14.78 3.28
N ALA A 221 2.92 13.76 4.03
CA ALA A 221 1.76 13.87 4.91
C ALA A 221 1.99 14.87 6.06
N LEU A 222 3.18 14.86 6.65
CA LEU A 222 3.56 15.81 7.69
C LEU A 222 3.64 17.25 7.16
N VAL A 223 4.30 17.45 6.02
CA VAL A 223 4.48 18.77 5.39
C VAL A 223 3.14 19.37 4.95
N SER A 224 2.22 18.54 4.44
CA SER A 224 0.87 18.98 4.07
C SER A 224 -0.02 19.34 5.27
N GLY A 225 0.38 18.96 6.50
CA GLY A 225 -0.38 19.20 7.73
C GLY A 225 -1.52 18.19 7.96
N THR A 226 -1.57 17.09 7.22
CA THR A 226 -2.49 15.98 7.50
C THR A 226 -2.08 15.20 8.73
N GLN A 227 -0.79 15.27 9.11
CA GLN A 227 -0.22 14.65 10.30
C GLN A 227 0.50 15.69 11.16
N ASP A 228 0.57 15.45 12.48
CA ASP A 228 1.24 16.32 13.43
C ASP A 228 2.65 15.83 13.76
N MET A 229 2.88 14.52 13.63
CA MET A 229 4.14 13.86 13.98
C MET A 229 4.33 12.60 13.13
N ILE A 230 5.57 12.18 12.94
CA ILE A 230 5.93 10.87 12.37
C ILE A 230 6.64 10.04 13.44
N ALA A 231 6.16 8.82 13.61
CA ALA A 231 6.78 7.73 14.35
C ALA A 231 6.92 6.56 13.37
N GLY A 232 8.13 6.33 12.84
CA GLY A 232 8.30 5.36 11.75
C GLY A 232 9.77 5.24 11.30
N SER A 233 10.68 5.07 12.25
CA SER A 233 12.09 4.74 11.98
C SER A 233 12.81 5.77 11.09
N VAL A 234 12.59 7.06 11.28
CA VAL A 234 13.16 8.09 10.41
C VAL A 234 14.57 8.48 10.85
N VAL A 235 15.56 8.17 10.03
CA VAL A 235 16.96 8.57 10.24
C VAL A 235 17.10 10.09 10.10
N ILE A 236 17.76 10.72 11.09
CA ILE A 236 18.08 12.16 11.09
C ILE A 236 19.12 12.45 10.02
N THR A 237 18.77 13.30 9.06
CA THR A 237 19.69 13.77 8.02
C THR A 237 19.52 15.26 7.78
N SER A 238 20.61 15.94 7.34
CA SER A 238 20.54 17.36 6.98
C SER A 238 19.53 17.66 5.90
N ALA A 239 19.42 16.80 4.89
CA ALA A 239 18.46 16.95 3.80
C ALA A 239 17.00 16.90 4.29
N ARG A 240 16.67 15.96 5.20
CA ARG A 240 15.33 15.89 5.80
C ARG A 240 15.07 17.05 6.76
N ALA A 241 16.08 17.51 7.50
CA ALA A 241 15.99 18.63 8.41
C ALA A 241 15.69 19.98 7.73
N GLU A 242 15.84 20.07 6.40
CA GLU A 242 15.34 21.22 5.62
C GLU A 242 13.81 21.28 5.58
N SER A 243 13.15 20.13 5.57
CA SER A 243 11.69 20.00 5.40
C SER A 243 10.93 19.70 6.69
N VAL A 244 11.59 19.10 7.69
CA VAL A 244 10.97 18.70 8.97
C VAL A 244 11.87 19.09 10.15
N ASP A 245 11.29 19.20 11.34
CA ASP A 245 12.02 19.31 12.58
C ASP A 245 12.07 17.95 13.26
N PHE A 246 13.21 17.58 13.82
CA PHE A 246 13.39 16.32 14.55
C PHE A 246 13.30 16.50 16.06
N SER A 247 12.90 15.44 16.75
CA SER A 247 13.13 15.30 18.18
C SER A 247 14.62 15.11 18.49
N ASP A 248 14.97 15.05 19.76
CA ASP A 248 16.24 14.50 20.19
C ASP A 248 16.35 13.04 19.72
N PRO A 249 17.58 12.55 19.40
CA PRO A 249 17.77 11.17 19.00
C PRO A 249 17.30 10.19 20.07
N TYR A 250 16.54 9.17 19.63
CA TYR A 250 16.05 8.15 20.55
C TYR A 250 16.65 6.77 20.31
N PHE A 251 17.07 6.47 19.09
CA PHE A 251 17.52 5.15 18.67
C PHE A 251 18.75 5.26 17.76
N ASP A 252 19.79 4.48 18.04
CA ASP A 252 20.96 4.34 17.18
C ASP A 252 20.74 3.12 16.27
N CYS A 253 20.87 3.28 14.96
CA CYS A 253 20.70 2.22 13.98
C CYS A 253 21.92 2.09 13.09
N GLY A 254 22.27 0.85 12.75
CA GLY A 254 23.29 0.53 11.75
C GLY A 254 22.63 0.18 10.41
N ALA A 255 23.26 0.58 9.32
CA ALA A 255 22.94 0.04 8.01
C ALA A 255 23.89 -1.13 7.72
N ILE A 256 23.34 -2.28 7.35
CA ILE A 256 24.09 -3.47 6.98
C ILE A 256 23.84 -3.86 5.53
N VAL A 257 24.81 -4.53 4.94
CA VAL A 257 24.69 -5.11 3.61
C VAL A 257 24.46 -6.61 3.73
N ALA A 258 23.26 -7.05 3.36
CA ALA A 258 22.92 -8.46 3.32
C ALA A 258 23.25 -9.04 1.94
N ILE A 259 23.79 -10.24 1.93
CA ILE A 259 24.09 -11.05 0.75
C ILE A 259 23.51 -12.44 0.92
N ARG A 260 23.40 -13.20 -0.18
CA ARG A 260 23.07 -14.61 -0.09
C ARG A 260 24.20 -15.35 0.64
N GLY A 261 23.84 -16.27 1.53
CA GLY A 261 24.83 -17.06 2.28
C GLY A 261 25.84 -17.77 1.39
N GLU A 262 25.40 -18.29 0.26
CA GLU A 262 26.26 -18.93 -0.76
C GLU A 262 27.37 -18.02 -1.33
N ASN A 263 27.22 -16.71 -1.20
CA ASN A 263 28.18 -15.69 -1.64
C ASN A 263 29.07 -15.16 -0.50
N ALA A 264 28.89 -15.67 0.72
CA ALA A 264 29.67 -15.26 1.89
C ALA A 264 30.97 -16.06 2.00
N PRO A 265 32.08 -15.45 2.43
CA PRO A 265 33.30 -16.16 2.75
C PRO A 265 33.07 -17.22 3.83
N GLY A 266 33.57 -18.44 3.60
CA GLY A 266 33.44 -19.53 4.56
C GLY A 266 32.07 -20.18 4.67
N TYR A 267 31.15 -19.90 3.72
CA TYR A 267 29.86 -20.56 3.67
C TYR A 267 30.00 -22.08 3.56
N VAL A 268 29.45 -22.78 4.51
CA VAL A 268 29.28 -24.24 4.44
C VAL A 268 27.81 -24.50 4.12
N ALA A 269 27.55 -25.11 2.97
CA ALA A 269 26.20 -25.47 2.59
C ALA A 269 25.61 -26.40 3.69
N GLU A 270 24.63 -25.92 4.43
CA GLU A 270 23.81 -26.83 5.23
C GLU A 270 23.12 -27.78 4.25
N GLU A 271 23.35 -29.07 4.36
CA GLU A 271 22.54 -30.08 3.70
C GLU A 271 21.11 -29.93 4.18
N THR A 272 20.34 -29.09 3.50
CA THR A 272 18.90 -29.06 3.68
C THR A 272 18.32 -30.34 3.13
N THR A 273 18.30 -31.37 3.96
CA THR A 273 17.44 -32.55 3.76
C THR A 273 15.99 -32.13 3.99
N SER A 274 15.46 -31.29 3.12
CA SER A 274 14.03 -31.03 3.11
C SER A 274 13.38 -32.01 2.12
N ASP A 275 13.11 -33.22 2.58
CA ASP A 275 12.07 -34.11 2.01
C ASP A 275 10.65 -33.56 2.32
N GLU A 276 10.51 -32.22 2.49
CA GLU A 276 9.19 -31.62 2.69
C GLU A 276 8.41 -31.75 1.38
N SER A 277 7.32 -32.50 1.48
CA SER A 277 6.33 -32.56 0.39
C SER A 277 5.85 -31.16 0.04
N PHE A 278 5.65 -30.89 -1.25
CA PHE A 278 5.05 -29.62 -1.72
C PHE A 278 3.75 -29.28 -0.96
N VAL A 279 2.93 -30.28 -0.66
CA VAL A 279 1.68 -30.10 0.09
C VAL A 279 1.94 -29.60 1.52
N GLU A 280 2.95 -30.13 2.20
CA GLU A 280 3.34 -29.68 3.55
C GLU A 280 3.88 -28.25 3.53
N SER A 281 4.66 -27.87 2.54
CA SER A 281 5.15 -26.50 2.37
C SER A 281 3.99 -25.51 2.17
N VAL A 282 3.02 -25.83 1.31
CA VAL A 282 1.82 -25.00 1.09
C VAL A 282 0.97 -24.92 2.36
N GLN A 283 0.81 -26.04 3.09
CA GLN A 283 0.05 -26.05 4.33
C GLN A 283 0.71 -25.21 5.44
N LYS A 284 2.03 -25.25 5.55
CA LYS A 284 2.79 -24.39 6.47
C LYS A 284 2.65 -22.91 6.09
N SER A 285 2.79 -22.58 4.80
CA SER A 285 2.61 -21.20 4.32
C SER A 285 1.17 -20.71 4.55
N PHE A 286 0.16 -21.56 4.34
CA PHE A 286 -1.23 -21.23 4.64
C PHE A 286 -1.41 -20.95 6.13
N HIS A 287 -0.93 -21.82 7.00
CA HIS A 287 -1.05 -21.64 8.45
C HIS A 287 -0.38 -20.32 8.89
N ARG A 288 0.88 -20.13 8.49
CA ARG A 288 1.67 -18.95 8.83
C ARG A 288 1.08 -17.63 8.32
N ASN A 289 0.52 -17.61 7.10
CA ASN A 289 0.05 -16.35 6.48
C ASN A 289 -1.42 -16.03 6.77
N ILE A 290 -2.23 -17.02 7.19
CA ILE A 290 -3.67 -16.82 7.39
C ILE A 290 -4.10 -17.08 8.83
N ILE A 291 -3.62 -18.16 9.44
CA ILE A 291 -4.14 -18.61 10.74
C ILE A 291 -3.38 -17.98 11.91
N GLU A 292 -2.04 -17.94 11.84
CA GLU A 292 -1.25 -17.31 12.89
C GLU A 292 -1.66 -15.85 13.09
N GLU A 293 -1.69 -15.43 14.36
CA GLU A 293 -2.05 -14.06 14.76
C GLU A 293 -3.44 -13.63 14.25
N ASP A 294 -4.35 -14.59 13.97
CA ASP A 294 -5.70 -14.32 13.44
C ASP A 294 -5.72 -13.43 12.19
N ARG A 295 -4.69 -13.56 11.32
CA ARG A 295 -4.51 -12.70 10.14
C ARG A 295 -5.69 -12.74 9.16
N TYR A 296 -6.48 -13.83 9.18
CA TYR A 296 -7.71 -13.91 8.39
C TYR A 296 -8.71 -12.80 8.73
N LEU A 297 -8.73 -12.27 9.96
CA LEU A 297 -9.58 -11.13 10.33
C LEU A 297 -9.14 -9.85 9.61
N MET A 298 -7.82 -9.57 9.57
CA MET A 298 -7.28 -8.44 8.80
C MET A 298 -7.59 -8.57 7.30
N ILE A 299 -7.47 -9.78 6.75
CA ILE A 299 -7.78 -10.07 5.35
C ILE A 299 -9.25 -9.77 5.06
N LEU A 300 -10.16 -10.20 5.93
CA LEU A 300 -11.59 -9.93 5.80
C LEU A 300 -11.91 -8.43 5.91
N ASP A 301 -11.28 -7.72 6.82
CA ASP A 301 -11.46 -6.28 6.98
C ASP A 301 -10.93 -5.51 5.76
N GLY A 302 -9.74 -5.86 5.26
CA GLY A 302 -9.19 -5.29 4.03
C GLY A 302 -10.07 -5.56 2.81
N LEU A 303 -10.57 -6.79 2.69
CA LEU A 303 -11.51 -7.18 1.61
C LEU A 303 -12.82 -6.39 1.70
N LYS A 304 -13.40 -6.28 2.90
CA LYS A 304 -14.61 -5.49 3.16
C LYS A 304 -14.41 -4.03 2.81
N LEU A 305 -13.28 -3.44 3.21
CA LEU A 305 -12.97 -2.04 2.92
C LEU A 305 -12.79 -1.80 1.42
N THR A 306 -12.05 -2.67 0.72
CA THR A 306 -11.91 -2.65 -0.74
C THR A 306 -13.26 -2.73 -1.45
N ALA A 307 -14.15 -3.64 -0.99
CA ALA A 307 -15.49 -3.79 -1.54
C ALA A 307 -16.35 -2.54 -1.30
N LEU A 308 -16.27 -1.95 -0.11
CA LEU A 308 -16.99 -0.75 0.29
C LEU A 308 -16.56 0.46 -0.57
N ILE A 309 -15.25 0.72 -0.67
CA ILE A 309 -14.72 1.79 -1.51
C ILE A 309 -15.18 1.60 -2.97
N SER A 310 -15.03 0.39 -3.50
CA SER A 310 -15.43 0.07 -4.89
C SER A 310 -16.92 0.27 -5.14
N LEU A 311 -17.76 -0.14 -4.19
CA LEU A 311 -19.21 0.02 -4.31
C LEU A 311 -19.62 1.49 -4.31
N PHE A 312 -19.19 2.24 -3.30
CA PHE A 312 -19.60 3.64 -3.16
C PHE A 312 -18.97 4.55 -4.22
N ALA A 313 -17.70 4.33 -4.60
CA ALA A 313 -17.08 5.04 -5.71
C ALA A 313 -17.78 4.75 -7.03
N GLY A 314 -18.17 3.49 -7.28
CA GLY A 314 -18.91 3.11 -8.47
C GLY A 314 -20.32 3.72 -8.54
N LEU A 315 -21.06 3.73 -7.43
CA LEU A 315 -22.38 4.35 -7.37
C LEU A 315 -22.28 5.88 -7.54
N PHE A 316 -21.41 6.54 -6.78
CA PHE A 316 -21.19 7.97 -6.89
C PHE A 316 -20.72 8.36 -8.30
N GLY A 317 -19.73 7.63 -8.84
CA GLY A 317 -19.20 7.90 -10.17
C GLY A 317 -20.21 7.64 -11.29
N THR A 318 -21.11 6.67 -11.12
CA THR A 318 -22.20 6.43 -12.09
C THR A 318 -23.18 7.62 -12.13
N LEU A 319 -23.60 8.12 -10.96
CA LEU A 319 -24.47 9.29 -10.87
C LEU A 319 -23.78 10.54 -11.42
N LEU A 320 -22.54 10.78 -11.04
CA LEU A 320 -21.74 11.89 -11.55
C LEU A 320 -21.52 11.77 -13.06
N GLY A 321 -21.21 10.58 -13.55
CA GLY A 321 -21.03 10.31 -14.98
C GLY A 321 -22.28 10.56 -15.80
N ALA A 322 -23.45 10.19 -15.29
CA ALA A 322 -24.74 10.50 -15.93
C ALA A 322 -24.98 12.03 -16.00
N LEU A 323 -24.69 12.76 -14.91
CA LEU A 323 -24.79 14.23 -14.87
C LEU A 323 -23.82 14.87 -15.86
N VAL A 324 -22.56 14.44 -15.89
CA VAL A 324 -21.54 14.97 -16.81
C VAL A 324 -21.88 14.64 -18.25
N CYS A 325 -22.40 13.43 -18.54
CA CYS A 325 -22.91 13.07 -19.86
C CYS A 325 -24.04 14.02 -20.30
N TRP A 326 -25.00 14.29 -19.43
CA TRP A 326 -26.05 15.27 -19.69
C TRP A 326 -25.49 16.67 -19.99
N MET A 327 -24.53 17.15 -19.21
CA MET A 327 -23.84 18.44 -19.43
C MET A 327 -23.14 18.46 -20.80
N ARG A 328 -22.49 17.36 -21.19
CA ARG A 328 -21.80 17.22 -22.48
C ARG A 328 -22.75 17.26 -23.69
N MET A 329 -23.97 16.77 -23.51
CA MET A 329 -24.99 16.67 -24.57
C MET A 329 -25.94 17.87 -24.60
N CYS A 330 -25.91 18.76 -23.57
CA CYS A 330 -26.81 19.89 -23.51
C CYS A 330 -26.44 21.00 -24.52
N LYS A 331 -27.40 21.88 -24.83
CA LYS A 331 -27.20 23.00 -25.75
C LYS A 331 -26.37 24.16 -25.22
N TYR A 332 -26.15 24.22 -23.91
CA TYR A 332 -25.42 25.32 -23.25
C TYR A 332 -23.90 25.11 -23.38
N ALA A 333 -23.24 25.99 -24.17
CA ALA A 333 -21.82 25.86 -24.47
C ALA A 333 -20.91 25.85 -23.23
N VAL A 334 -21.25 26.67 -22.22
CA VAL A 334 -20.49 26.77 -20.97
C VAL A 334 -20.49 25.43 -20.22
N LEU A 335 -21.66 24.82 -20.02
CA LEU A 335 -21.78 23.51 -19.34
C LEU A 335 -21.03 22.42 -20.10
N ARG A 336 -21.14 22.42 -21.43
CA ARG A 336 -20.44 21.46 -22.29
C ARG A 336 -18.92 21.60 -22.19
N GLN A 337 -18.40 22.84 -22.15
CA GLN A 337 -16.97 23.09 -22.00
C GLN A 337 -16.45 22.70 -20.62
N LEU A 338 -17.16 23.06 -19.53
CA LEU A 338 -16.80 22.66 -18.18
C LEU A 338 -16.73 21.14 -18.02
N ALA A 339 -17.75 20.44 -18.54
CA ALA A 339 -17.77 18.97 -18.53
C ALA A 339 -16.62 18.39 -19.40
N ALA A 340 -16.28 19.00 -20.51
CA ALA A 340 -15.14 18.58 -21.34
C ALA A 340 -13.80 18.73 -20.61
N ILE A 341 -13.58 19.85 -19.93
CA ILE A 341 -12.39 20.10 -19.13
C ILE A 341 -12.27 19.09 -18.00
N TYR A 342 -13.37 18.87 -17.27
CA TYR A 342 -13.41 17.86 -16.18
C TYR A 342 -13.01 16.47 -16.70
N VAL A 343 -13.64 16.00 -17.79
CA VAL A 343 -13.34 14.69 -18.38
C VAL A 343 -11.88 14.60 -18.83
N SER A 344 -11.37 15.65 -19.47
CA SER A 344 -9.98 15.71 -19.93
C SER A 344 -8.98 15.64 -18.76
N LEU A 345 -9.24 16.35 -17.66
CA LEU A 345 -8.39 16.35 -16.46
C LEU A 345 -8.40 14.96 -15.78
N MET A 346 -9.60 14.41 -15.54
CA MET A 346 -9.74 13.14 -14.83
C MET A 346 -9.15 11.96 -15.60
N ARG A 347 -9.28 11.94 -16.93
CA ARG A 347 -8.74 10.86 -17.77
C ARG A 347 -7.29 11.09 -18.18
N GLY A 348 -6.82 12.33 -18.18
CA GLY A 348 -5.45 12.67 -18.51
C GLY A 348 -4.47 12.60 -17.35
N THR A 349 -4.96 12.47 -16.12
CA THR A 349 -4.11 12.41 -14.91
C THR A 349 -4.05 10.98 -14.38
N PRO A 350 -2.84 10.45 -14.06
CA PRO A 350 -2.71 9.16 -13.41
C PRO A 350 -3.50 9.12 -12.10
N VAL A 351 -4.27 8.06 -11.88
CA VAL A 351 -5.20 8.00 -10.74
C VAL A 351 -4.50 8.06 -9.38
N LEU A 352 -3.28 7.52 -9.26
CA LEU A 352 -2.46 7.65 -8.05
C LEU A 352 -2.12 9.12 -7.74
N VAL A 353 -1.69 9.87 -8.76
CA VAL A 353 -1.38 11.31 -8.61
C VAL A 353 -2.64 12.09 -8.21
N LEU A 354 -3.78 11.75 -8.82
CA LEU A 354 -5.06 12.35 -8.48
C LEU A 354 -5.44 12.07 -7.02
N LEU A 355 -5.27 10.83 -6.57
CA LEU A 355 -5.54 10.42 -5.18
C LEU A 355 -4.67 11.22 -4.19
N MET A 356 -3.37 11.31 -4.46
CA MET A 356 -2.43 12.06 -3.62
C MET A 356 -2.74 13.57 -3.63
N LEU A 357 -3.08 14.17 -4.78
CA LEU A 357 -3.50 15.57 -4.87
C LEU A 357 -4.77 15.84 -4.06
N MET A 358 -5.77 14.97 -4.16
CA MET A 358 -7.00 15.11 -3.40
C MET A 358 -6.71 15.03 -1.90
N PHE A 359 -5.93 14.06 -1.46
CA PHE A 359 -5.66 13.85 -0.04
C PHE A 359 -4.72 14.91 0.56
N TYR A 360 -3.56 15.17 -0.08
CA TYR A 360 -2.53 16.05 0.48
C TYR A 360 -2.70 17.53 0.15
N VAL A 361 -3.53 17.90 -0.83
CA VAL A 361 -3.71 19.29 -1.25
C VAL A 361 -5.15 19.74 -1.07
N VAL A 362 -6.12 19.04 -1.67
CA VAL A 362 -7.51 19.52 -1.67
C VAL A 362 -8.16 19.32 -0.30
N PHE A 363 -7.97 18.18 0.33
CA PHE A 363 -8.56 17.83 1.62
C PHE A 363 -7.61 17.94 2.81
N ALA A 364 -6.38 18.41 2.63
CA ALA A 364 -5.34 18.47 3.68
C ALA A 364 -5.78 19.20 4.95
N GLY A 365 -6.57 20.27 4.84
CA GLY A 365 -7.06 21.07 5.97
C GLY A 365 -8.44 20.66 6.49
N THR A 366 -8.98 19.52 6.05
CA THR A 366 -10.32 19.06 6.41
C THR A 366 -10.26 17.86 7.34
N SER A 367 -11.35 17.61 8.07
CA SER A 367 -11.52 16.40 8.89
C SER A 367 -12.09 15.20 8.11
N ILE A 368 -12.01 15.23 6.77
CA ILE A 368 -12.56 14.15 5.93
C ILE A 368 -11.61 12.95 6.00
N ASP A 369 -12.17 11.80 6.32
CA ASP A 369 -11.44 10.55 6.42
C ASP A 369 -10.87 10.08 5.05
N ALA A 370 -9.70 9.42 5.07
CA ALA A 370 -9.00 8.92 3.89
C ALA A 370 -9.85 7.97 3.03
N VAL A 371 -10.72 7.17 3.65
CA VAL A 371 -11.67 6.29 2.93
C VAL A 371 -12.65 7.13 2.11
N MET A 372 -13.17 8.20 2.68
CA MET A 372 -14.09 9.11 1.97
C MET A 372 -13.37 9.84 0.82
N VAL A 373 -12.12 10.29 1.04
CA VAL A 373 -11.30 10.88 -0.03
C VAL A 373 -11.09 9.89 -1.17
N SER A 374 -10.85 8.60 -0.85
CA SER A 374 -10.74 7.53 -1.84
C SER A 374 -12.03 7.36 -2.66
N ILE A 375 -13.17 7.28 -1.99
CA ILE A 375 -14.49 7.14 -2.63
C ILE A 375 -14.76 8.31 -3.57
N ILE A 376 -14.51 9.54 -3.13
CA ILE A 376 -14.69 10.76 -3.95
C ILE A 376 -13.75 10.71 -5.17
N THR A 377 -12.47 10.43 -4.94
CA THR A 377 -11.47 10.46 -6.00
C THR A 377 -11.72 9.41 -7.09
N PHE A 378 -11.91 8.15 -6.68
CA PHE A 378 -12.21 7.08 -7.63
C PHE A 378 -13.57 7.29 -8.29
N GLY A 379 -14.56 7.78 -7.55
CA GLY A 379 -15.86 8.09 -8.11
C GLY A 379 -15.80 9.23 -9.13
N MET A 380 -15.02 10.28 -8.89
CA MET A 380 -14.78 11.33 -9.87
C MET A 380 -14.05 10.79 -11.12
N ASN A 381 -12.99 10.01 -10.93
CA ASN A 381 -12.28 9.42 -12.04
C ASN A 381 -13.19 8.47 -12.86
N PHE A 382 -13.86 7.55 -12.19
CA PHE A 382 -14.82 6.63 -12.81
C PHE A 382 -15.96 7.36 -13.52
N GLY A 383 -16.50 8.42 -12.91
CA GLY A 383 -17.56 9.26 -13.48
C GLY A 383 -17.16 9.91 -14.81
N ALA A 384 -15.90 10.27 -14.98
CA ALA A 384 -15.40 10.80 -16.24
C ALA A 384 -15.43 9.74 -17.36
N TYR A 385 -15.02 8.49 -17.06
CA TYR A 385 -15.12 7.36 -17.99
C TYR A 385 -16.58 7.00 -18.31
N VAL A 386 -17.41 6.90 -17.27
CA VAL A 386 -18.86 6.60 -17.42
C VAL A 386 -19.55 7.65 -18.28
N SER A 387 -19.22 8.92 -18.12
CA SER A 387 -19.84 9.99 -18.92
C SER A 387 -19.57 9.83 -20.42
N GLU A 388 -18.37 9.45 -20.81
CA GLU A 388 -18.02 9.22 -22.21
C GLU A 388 -18.63 7.93 -22.75
N MET A 389 -18.69 6.88 -21.92
CA MET A 389 -19.37 5.62 -22.31
C MET A 389 -20.85 5.86 -22.57
N PHE A 390 -21.54 6.58 -21.68
CA PHE A 390 -22.95 6.91 -21.86
C PHE A 390 -23.16 7.78 -23.09
N ARG A 391 -22.37 8.84 -23.27
CA ARG A 391 -22.44 9.72 -24.44
C ARG A 391 -22.23 8.94 -25.74
N SER A 392 -21.17 8.14 -25.81
CA SER A 392 -20.85 7.35 -27.00
C SER A 392 -21.95 6.33 -27.32
N SER A 393 -22.52 5.66 -26.31
CA SER A 393 -23.61 4.71 -26.50
C SER A 393 -24.92 5.38 -26.95
N ILE A 394 -25.22 6.58 -26.45
CA ILE A 394 -26.40 7.34 -26.87
C ILE A 394 -26.22 7.81 -28.33
N GLU A 395 -25.03 8.35 -28.66
CA GLU A 395 -24.74 8.83 -30.01
C GLU A 395 -24.64 7.73 -31.06
N SER A 396 -24.38 6.48 -30.67
CA SER A 396 -24.32 5.31 -31.55
C SER A 396 -25.71 4.77 -31.97
N VAL A 397 -26.77 5.21 -31.27
CA VAL A 397 -28.14 4.84 -31.71
C VAL A 397 -28.50 5.58 -32.99
N ASP A 398 -28.94 4.83 -34.01
CA ASP A 398 -29.33 5.38 -35.30
C ASP A 398 -30.33 6.52 -35.14
N ARG A 399 -30.08 7.66 -35.79
CA ARG A 399 -30.93 8.86 -35.76
C ARG A 399 -32.35 8.58 -36.30
N GLY A 400 -32.47 7.66 -37.23
CA GLY A 400 -33.78 7.21 -37.75
C GLY A 400 -34.71 6.66 -36.67
N GLN A 401 -34.15 6.12 -35.56
CA GLN A 401 -34.96 5.69 -34.42
C GLN A 401 -35.59 6.90 -33.69
N THR A 402 -34.85 7.98 -33.58
CA THR A 402 -35.36 9.24 -32.98
C THR A 402 -36.43 9.87 -33.90
N GLU A 403 -36.17 9.91 -35.20
CA GLU A 403 -37.06 10.45 -36.21
C GLU A 403 -38.37 9.64 -36.29
N ALA A 404 -38.27 8.30 -36.29
CA ALA A 404 -39.43 7.41 -36.26
C ALA A 404 -40.28 7.60 -34.99
N GLY A 405 -39.65 7.76 -33.81
CA GLY A 405 -40.38 8.04 -32.59
C GLY A 405 -41.16 9.35 -32.63
N ILE A 406 -40.54 10.40 -33.15
CA ILE A 406 -41.21 11.71 -33.35
C ILE A 406 -42.35 11.61 -34.36
N ALA A 407 -42.12 10.90 -35.48
CA ALA A 407 -43.16 10.66 -36.51
C ALA A 407 -44.37 9.90 -35.98
N LEU A 408 -44.18 9.02 -34.97
CA LEU A 408 -45.26 8.30 -34.27
C LEU A 408 -45.96 9.17 -33.21
N GLY A 409 -45.58 10.46 -33.05
CA GLY A 409 -46.20 11.40 -32.11
C GLY A 409 -45.62 11.39 -30.70
N PHE A 410 -44.50 10.72 -30.47
CA PHE A 410 -43.81 10.82 -29.20
C PHE A 410 -43.12 12.19 -29.04
N THR A 411 -43.17 12.75 -27.85
CA THR A 411 -42.34 13.93 -27.55
C THR A 411 -40.84 13.55 -27.55
N PRO A 412 -39.90 14.50 -27.77
CA PRO A 412 -38.46 14.17 -27.77
C PRO A 412 -38.00 13.47 -26.48
N VAL A 413 -38.53 13.85 -25.31
CA VAL A 413 -38.24 13.19 -24.03
C VAL A 413 -38.74 11.75 -24.00
N LYS A 414 -39.99 11.50 -24.44
CA LYS A 414 -40.54 10.15 -24.51
C LYS A 414 -39.78 9.29 -25.51
N THR A 415 -39.42 9.84 -26.68
CA THR A 415 -38.59 9.15 -27.70
C THR A 415 -37.25 8.74 -27.09
N PHE A 416 -36.60 9.67 -26.36
CA PHE A 416 -35.35 9.37 -25.67
C PHE A 416 -35.52 8.24 -24.65
N CYS A 417 -36.47 8.37 -23.72
CA CYS A 417 -36.67 7.42 -22.62
C CYS A 417 -37.11 6.02 -23.06
N TYR A 418 -38.00 5.93 -24.09
CA TYR A 418 -38.59 4.65 -24.47
C TYR A 418 -37.93 3.98 -25.68
N ILE A 419 -37.19 4.71 -26.51
CA ILE A 419 -36.60 4.17 -27.74
C ILE A 419 -35.07 4.22 -27.69
N VAL A 420 -34.48 5.39 -27.44
CA VAL A 420 -33.02 5.59 -27.49
C VAL A 420 -32.32 5.00 -26.27
N MET A 421 -32.78 5.35 -25.07
CA MET A 421 -32.15 4.95 -23.80
C MET A 421 -32.08 3.43 -23.60
N PRO A 422 -33.13 2.61 -23.86
CA PRO A 422 -33.02 1.17 -23.72
C PRO A 422 -32.01 0.53 -24.68
N LYS A 423 -31.86 1.07 -25.90
CA LYS A 423 -30.84 0.60 -26.85
C LYS A 423 -29.43 0.99 -26.43
N ALA A 424 -29.26 2.24 -26.06
CA ALA A 424 -27.99 2.74 -25.54
C ALA A 424 -27.54 1.96 -24.27
N PHE A 425 -28.49 1.63 -23.37
CA PHE A 425 -28.21 0.85 -22.16
C PHE A 425 -27.72 -0.56 -22.51
N LYS A 426 -28.28 -1.23 -23.49
CA LYS A 426 -27.81 -2.54 -23.96
C LYS A 426 -26.37 -2.50 -24.46
N GLN A 427 -26.00 -1.42 -25.15
CA GLN A 427 -24.67 -1.25 -25.72
C GLN A 427 -23.62 -0.87 -24.67
N VAL A 428 -24.00 -0.03 -23.69
CA VAL A 428 -23.05 0.44 -22.67
C VAL A 428 -22.73 -0.61 -21.60
N LEU A 429 -23.67 -1.50 -21.28
CA LEU A 429 -23.57 -2.43 -20.15
C LEU A 429 -22.29 -3.29 -20.15
N PRO A 430 -21.85 -3.90 -21.28
CA PRO A 430 -20.62 -4.68 -21.29
C PRO A 430 -19.36 -3.82 -21.01
N VAL A 431 -19.31 -2.61 -21.56
CA VAL A 431 -18.18 -1.66 -21.38
C VAL A 431 -18.18 -1.13 -19.95
N PHE A 432 -19.36 -0.74 -19.45
CA PHE A 432 -19.55 -0.28 -18.06
C PHE A 432 -19.08 -1.32 -17.03
N LYS A 433 -19.46 -2.60 -17.26
CA LYS A 433 -18.98 -3.71 -16.40
C LYS A 433 -17.45 -3.82 -16.42
N GLY A 434 -16.83 -3.73 -17.59
CA GLY A 434 -15.37 -3.76 -17.72
C GLY A 434 -14.68 -2.63 -16.96
N GLU A 435 -15.24 -1.42 -17.07
CA GLU A 435 -14.68 -0.25 -16.37
C GLU A 435 -14.89 -0.32 -14.86
N TRP A 436 -16.03 -0.84 -14.38
CA TRP A 436 -16.25 -1.10 -12.95
C TRP A 436 -15.20 -2.05 -12.38
N ILE A 437 -14.94 -3.18 -13.08
CA ILE A 437 -13.89 -4.13 -12.68
C ILE A 437 -12.51 -3.46 -12.67
N SER A 438 -12.25 -2.58 -13.64
CA SER A 438 -11.00 -1.81 -13.68
C SER A 438 -10.87 -0.91 -12.46
N MET A 439 -11.93 -0.20 -12.09
CA MET A 439 -11.97 0.65 -10.90
C MET A 439 -11.74 -0.15 -9.61
N VAL A 440 -12.35 -1.34 -9.46
CA VAL A 440 -12.11 -2.23 -8.30
C VAL A 440 -10.61 -2.53 -8.16
N LYS A 441 -9.91 -2.81 -9.25
CA LYS A 441 -8.47 -3.08 -9.21
C LYS A 441 -7.64 -1.83 -8.90
N MET A 442 -8.09 -0.65 -9.34
CA MET A 442 -7.42 0.62 -9.03
C MET A 442 -7.45 0.99 -7.54
N THR A 443 -8.38 0.44 -6.74
CA THR A 443 -8.39 0.70 -5.30
C THR A 443 -7.14 0.19 -4.58
N SER A 444 -6.35 -0.69 -5.19
CA SER A 444 -5.09 -1.21 -4.62
C SER A 444 -4.03 -0.14 -4.29
N ILE A 445 -4.23 1.10 -4.73
CA ILE A 445 -3.29 2.20 -4.46
C ILE A 445 -3.65 3.05 -3.23
N VAL A 446 -4.75 2.74 -2.53
CA VAL A 446 -5.19 3.56 -1.37
C VAL A 446 -4.24 3.49 -0.17
N GLY A 447 -3.37 2.49 -0.13
CA GLY A 447 -2.32 2.38 0.89
C GLY A 447 -1.38 3.61 0.94
N TYR A 448 -1.27 4.36 -0.16
CA TYR A 448 -0.48 5.62 -0.21
C TYR A 448 -1.11 6.77 0.59
N ILE A 449 -2.37 6.67 0.96
CA ILE A 449 -3.08 7.65 1.80
C ILE A 449 -3.60 7.04 3.11
N ALA A 450 -2.87 6.06 3.63
CA ALA A 450 -3.13 5.41 4.92
C ALA A 450 -4.46 4.63 5.02
N VAL A 451 -4.94 4.06 3.92
CA VAL A 451 -6.11 3.17 3.92
C VAL A 451 -5.62 1.72 3.85
N GLN A 452 -6.03 0.91 4.83
CA GLN A 452 -5.66 -0.51 4.92
C GLN A 452 -6.63 -1.37 4.08
N ASP A 453 -6.50 -1.29 2.77
CA ASP A 453 -7.21 -2.15 1.83
C ASP A 453 -6.61 -3.57 1.76
N LEU A 454 -7.19 -4.41 0.93
CA LEU A 454 -6.73 -5.78 0.74
C LEU A 454 -5.26 -5.88 0.30
N THR A 455 -4.76 -4.92 -0.49
CA THR A 455 -3.35 -4.90 -0.94
C THR A 455 -2.43 -4.55 0.21
N LYS A 456 -2.75 -3.49 0.95
CA LYS A 456 -1.96 -3.08 2.13
C LYS A 456 -1.91 -4.18 3.20
N VAL A 457 -3.02 -4.92 3.41
CA VAL A 457 -3.05 -6.09 4.29
C VAL A 457 -2.10 -7.19 3.78
N GLY A 458 -2.08 -7.44 2.48
CA GLY A 458 -1.10 -8.36 1.87
C GLY A 458 0.34 -7.94 2.14
N ASP A 459 0.65 -6.65 2.05
CA ASP A 459 1.98 -6.10 2.33
C ASP A 459 2.36 -6.23 3.80
N ILE A 460 1.42 -5.99 4.72
CA ILE A 460 1.61 -6.19 6.17
C ILE A 460 1.92 -7.67 6.46
N ILE A 461 1.17 -8.60 5.89
CA ILE A 461 1.42 -10.04 6.08
C ILE A 461 2.80 -10.41 5.52
N ARG A 462 3.16 -9.92 4.32
CA ARG A 462 4.48 -10.14 3.71
C ARG A 462 5.61 -9.60 4.57
N SER A 463 5.48 -8.40 5.10
CA SER A 463 6.50 -7.80 5.97
C SER A 463 6.68 -8.57 7.28
N ARG A 464 5.63 -9.21 7.75
CA ARG A 464 5.62 -10.00 8.99
C ARG A 464 6.16 -11.42 8.80
N THR A 465 5.80 -12.06 7.69
CA THR A 465 6.13 -13.48 7.42
C THR A 465 7.34 -13.67 6.54
N PHE A 466 7.77 -12.63 5.82
CA PHE A 466 8.76 -12.70 4.74
C PHE A 466 8.45 -13.77 3.68
N ASP A 467 7.16 -14.09 3.54
CA ASP A 467 6.67 -14.96 2.48
C ASP A 467 6.11 -14.09 1.36
N ALA A 468 6.85 -13.97 0.26
CA ALA A 468 6.45 -13.11 -0.85
C ALA A 468 5.32 -13.72 -1.69
N PHE A 469 5.34 -15.05 -1.84
CA PHE A 469 4.46 -15.71 -2.82
C PHE A 469 3.04 -15.86 -2.32
N PHE A 470 2.87 -16.43 -1.13
CA PHE A 470 1.56 -16.81 -0.64
C PHE A 470 0.62 -15.60 -0.49
N PRO A 471 1.02 -14.48 0.19
CA PRO A 471 0.15 -13.31 0.32
C PRO A 471 -0.17 -12.64 -1.02
N LEU A 472 0.78 -12.60 -1.97
CA LEU A 472 0.52 -12.04 -3.31
C LEU A 472 -0.52 -12.86 -4.08
N ILE A 473 -0.39 -14.18 -4.06
CA ILE A 473 -1.37 -15.09 -4.70
C ILE A 473 -2.73 -14.95 -4.03
N MET A 474 -2.76 -14.90 -2.70
CA MET A 474 -3.98 -14.69 -1.92
C MET A 474 -4.68 -13.38 -2.32
N VAL A 475 -3.96 -12.27 -2.33
CA VAL A 475 -4.49 -10.95 -2.73
C VAL A 475 -5.03 -11.01 -4.16
N ALA A 476 -4.27 -11.59 -5.10
CA ALA A 476 -4.70 -11.72 -6.49
C ALA A 476 -6.00 -12.54 -6.63
N VAL A 477 -6.09 -13.66 -5.91
CA VAL A 477 -7.30 -14.52 -5.90
C VAL A 477 -8.49 -13.76 -5.30
N LEU A 478 -8.29 -13.06 -4.18
CA LEU A 478 -9.37 -12.30 -3.53
C LEU A 478 -9.86 -11.13 -4.40
N TYR A 479 -8.97 -10.38 -5.07
CA TYR A 479 -9.37 -9.36 -6.04
C TYR A 479 -10.11 -9.97 -7.25
N PHE A 480 -9.67 -11.13 -7.71
CA PHE A 480 -10.39 -11.84 -8.78
C PHE A 480 -11.80 -12.23 -8.34
N VAL A 481 -11.95 -12.83 -7.16
CA VAL A 481 -13.26 -13.21 -6.59
C VAL A 481 -14.14 -11.99 -6.40
N LEU A 482 -13.61 -10.91 -5.84
CA LEU A 482 -14.34 -9.65 -5.64
C LEU A 482 -14.82 -9.07 -6.99
N SER A 483 -13.93 -9.01 -7.98
CA SER A 483 -14.25 -8.55 -9.33
C SER A 483 -15.32 -9.42 -9.99
N TRP A 484 -15.25 -10.74 -9.81
CA TRP A 484 -16.24 -11.69 -10.31
C TRP A 484 -17.62 -11.51 -9.65
N ILE A 485 -17.66 -11.25 -8.33
CA ILE A 485 -18.90 -10.93 -7.61
C ILE A 485 -19.56 -9.68 -8.20
N PHE A 486 -18.80 -8.57 -8.34
CA PHE A 486 -19.33 -7.34 -8.95
C PHE A 486 -19.79 -7.56 -10.39
N ALA A 487 -19.01 -8.29 -11.20
CA ALA A 487 -19.38 -8.60 -12.58
C ALA A 487 -20.69 -9.37 -12.66
N THR A 488 -20.86 -10.38 -11.80
CA THR A 488 -22.07 -11.21 -11.75
C THR A 488 -23.28 -10.41 -11.28
N ALA A 489 -23.11 -9.55 -10.27
CA ALA A 489 -24.16 -8.66 -9.79
C ALA A 489 -24.62 -7.68 -10.88
N LEU A 490 -23.69 -7.08 -11.64
CA LEU A 490 -24.02 -6.20 -12.77
C LEU A 490 -24.71 -6.95 -13.91
N ASP A 491 -24.29 -8.18 -14.21
CA ASP A 491 -24.98 -9.02 -15.22
C ASP A 491 -26.41 -9.36 -14.80
N PHE A 492 -26.63 -9.65 -13.50
CA PHE A 492 -27.97 -9.93 -12.98
C PHE A 492 -28.89 -8.70 -13.08
N ILE A 493 -28.39 -7.52 -12.67
CA ILE A 493 -29.12 -6.26 -12.79
C ILE A 493 -29.45 -5.96 -14.27
N GLY A 494 -28.44 -6.10 -15.14
CA GLY A 494 -28.61 -5.86 -16.57
C GLY A 494 -29.67 -6.75 -17.23
N LYS A 495 -29.64 -8.06 -16.93
CA LYS A 495 -30.66 -9.00 -17.46
C LYS A 495 -32.07 -8.63 -17.00
N ARG A 496 -32.23 -8.27 -15.73
CA ARG A 496 -33.55 -7.91 -15.18
C ARG A 496 -34.11 -6.63 -15.81
N THR A 497 -33.23 -5.62 -16.01
CA THR A 497 -33.63 -4.34 -16.62
C THR A 497 -33.94 -4.46 -18.14
N LEU A 498 -33.37 -5.46 -18.82
CA LEU A 498 -33.57 -5.68 -20.25
C LEU A 498 -34.79 -6.55 -20.59
N HIS A 499 -35.35 -7.27 -19.63
CA HIS A 499 -36.52 -8.12 -19.77
C HIS A 499 -37.78 -7.50 -19.17
N SER A 500 -37.69 -6.41 -18.44
CA SER A 500 -38.79 -5.52 -18.00
C SER A 500 -39.04 -4.42 -19.06
#